data_00cba456f7908c6336f5d03901a4858f
#
_entry.id   00cba456f7908c6336f5d03901a4858f
#
_cell.length_a   1.000
_cell.length_b   1.000
_cell.length_c   1.000
_cell.angle_alpha   90.00
_cell.angle_beta   90.00
_cell.angle_gamma   90.00
#
_symmetry.space_group_name_H-M   'P 1'
#
loop_
_entity.id
_entity.type
_entity.pdbx_description
1 polymer ?
#
loop_
_entity_poly.entity_id
_entity_poly.type
_entity_poly.pdbx_seq_one_letter_code
_entity_poly.pdbx_strand_id
1 'polypeptide(L)'
;TADSITEEQVVDYIFTKHPNITGCFAANGNAVTLAVDGLERNKMEKKVKVIGFDANDDEIQDLKDGKVDGLIVQNPFGMGYATVVAAARASLNLGNEAVVNTGYTCVTKKNLKTDEVQKILYSK
;
A
#
# COMPACT_ATOMS: atom_id res chain seq x y z
N THR A 1 13.75 25.99 19.79
CA THR A 1 13.62 24.90 18.82
C THR A 1 12.20 24.40 18.90
N ALA A 2 11.38 24.65 17.88
CA ALA A 2 10.05 24.06 17.79
C ALA A 2 10.25 22.53 17.71
N ASP A 3 9.71 21.78 18.66
CA ASP A 3 9.71 20.32 18.62
C ASP A 3 8.97 19.90 17.35
N SER A 4 9.67 19.23 16.46
CA SER A 4 9.05 18.70 15.24
C SER A 4 8.04 17.64 15.64
N ILE A 5 6.79 17.83 15.25
CA ILE A 5 5.73 16.81 15.45
C ILE A 5 6.13 15.56 14.68
N THR A 6 6.12 14.40 15.32
CA THR A 6 6.42 13.12 14.66
C THR A 6 5.23 12.60 13.86
N GLU A 7 5.49 11.69 12.91
CA GLU A 7 4.41 11.06 12.12
C GLU A 7 3.45 10.27 13.02
N GLU A 8 3.96 9.59 14.04
CA GLU A 8 3.14 8.87 15.02
C GLU A 8 2.21 9.83 15.77
N GLN A 9 2.71 11.00 16.20
CA GLN A 9 1.90 12.01 16.88
C GLN A 9 0.78 12.55 15.98
N VAL A 10 1.04 12.69 14.68
CA VAL A 10 0.03 13.09 13.71
C VAL A 10 -1.06 12.01 13.58
N VAL A 11 -0.66 10.76 13.46
CA VAL A 11 -1.59 9.63 13.34
C VAL A 11 -2.43 9.47 14.61
N ASP A 12 -1.81 9.53 15.79
CA ASP A 12 -2.52 9.45 17.07
C ASP A 12 -3.50 10.62 17.24
N TYR A 13 -3.11 11.83 16.82
CA TYR A 13 -4.03 12.98 16.81
C TYR A 13 -5.24 12.74 15.90
N ILE A 14 -5.05 12.21 14.69
CA ILE A 14 -6.14 11.91 13.77
C ILE A 14 -7.13 10.91 14.40
N PHE A 15 -6.65 9.79 14.93
CA PHE A 15 -7.50 8.77 15.53
C PHE A 15 -8.21 9.26 16.80
N THR A 16 -7.53 10.01 17.64
CA THR A 16 -8.12 10.63 18.84
C THR A 16 -9.19 11.67 18.47
N LYS A 17 -8.93 12.48 17.44
CA LYS A 17 -9.86 13.51 16.98
C LYS A 17 -11.09 12.96 16.28
N HIS A 18 -10.95 11.79 15.65
CA HIS A 18 -12.01 11.15 14.87
C HIS A 18 -12.32 9.72 15.39
N PRO A 19 -12.83 9.57 16.62
CA PRO A 19 -13.03 8.27 17.27
C PRO A 19 -14.11 7.40 16.60
N ASN A 20 -14.88 7.97 15.68
CA ASN A 20 -15.99 7.29 15.00
C ASN A 20 -15.65 6.85 13.57
N ILE A 21 -14.40 6.99 13.12
CA ILE A 21 -14.01 6.48 11.81
C ILE A 21 -14.12 4.95 11.78
N THR A 22 -14.47 4.41 10.62
CA THR A 22 -14.65 2.97 10.40
C THR A 22 -13.75 2.42 9.31
N GLY A 23 -13.04 3.29 8.59
CA GLY A 23 -12.10 2.90 7.54
C GLY A 23 -10.94 3.87 7.42
N CYS A 24 -9.79 3.32 7.05
CA CYS A 24 -8.55 4.04 6.79
C CYS A 24 -7.96 3.53 5.47
N PHE A 25 -7.53 4.44 4.60
CA PHE A 25 -6.71 4.12 3.43
C PHE A 25 -5.31 4.68 3.65
N ALA A 26 -4.33 3.80 3.64
CA ALA A 26 -2.91 4.14 3.79
C ALA A 26 -2.21 4.05 2.43
N ALA A 27 -1.72 5.18 1.92
CA ALA A 27 -1.33 5.38 0.52
C ALA A 27 0.08 4.89 0.16
N ASN A 28 0.82 4.31 1.09
CA ASN A 28 2.13 3.68 0.90
C ASN A 28 2.49 2.82 2.12
N GLY A 29 3.56 2.00 2.03
CA GLY A 29 3.95 1.07 3.08
C GLY A 29 4.23 1.74 4.44
N ASN A 30 4.92 2.89 4.48
CA ASN A 30 5.14 3.60 5.74
C ASN A 30 3.82 4.05 6.39
N ALA A 31 2.89 4.55 5.58
CA ALA A 31 1.57 4.94 6.07
C ALA A 31 0.75 3.74 6.59
N VAL A 32 0.92 2.54 6.00
CA VAL A 32 0.29 1.31 6.51
C VAL A 32 0.81 0.97 7.90
N THR A 33 2.13 0.94 8.09
CA THR A 33 2.74 0.68 9.40
C THR A 33 2.26 1.70 10.44
N LEU A 34 2.33 2.98 10.12
CA LEU A 34 1.88 4.05 11.01
C LEU A 34 0.39 3.94 11.37
N ALA A 35 -0.46 3.56 10.39
CA ALA A 35 -1.89 3.39 10.63
C ALA A 35 -2.16 2.19 11.54
N VAL A 36 -1.54 1.03 11.27
CA VAL A 36 -1.68 -0.19 12.08
C VAL A 36 -1.25 0.08 13.53
N ASP A 37 -0.05 0.62 13.72
CA ASP A 37 0.49 0.93 15.04
C ASP A 37 -0.36 1.99 15.78
N GLY A 38 -0.82 3.00 15.05
CA GLY A 38 -1.70 4.04 15.60
C GLY A 38 -3.05 3.49 16.04
N LEU A 39 -3.65 2.58 15.27
CA LEU A 39 -4.90 1.91 15.65
C LEU A 39 -4.71 1.03 16.90
N GLU A 40 -3.60 0.31 17.01
CA GLU A 40 -3.28 -0.49 18.18
C GLU A 40 -3.08 0.40 19.42
N ARG A 41 -2.29 1.47 19.33
CA ARG A 41 -2.10 2.44 20.44
C ARG A 41 -3.41 3.07 20.92
N ASN A 42 -4.33 3.35 19.98
CA ASN A 42 -5.61 3.98 20.29
C ASN A 42 -6.74 2.95 20.54
N LYS A 43 -6.46 1.64 20.55
CA LYS A 43 -7.43 0.54 20.76
C LYS A 43 -8.59 0.56 19.77
N MET A 44 -8.30 0.88 18.51
CA MET A 44 -9.27 1.00 17.42
C MET A 44 -9.15 -0.11 16.36
N GLU A 45 -8.20 -1.02 16.49
CA GLU A 45 -7.87 -2.07 15.52
C GLU A 45 -9.05 -2.98 15.13
N LYS A 46 -10.03 -3.12 16.01
CA LYS A 46 -11.27 -3.91 15.75
C LYS A 46 -12.42 -3.09 15.15
N LYS A 47 -12.27 -1.78 15.11
CA LYS A 47 -13.34 -0.87 14.68
C LYS A 47 -13.09 -0.29 13.29
N VAL A 48 -11.82 -0.16 12.91
CA VAL A 48 -11.40 0.52 11.68
C VAL A 48 -10.88 -0.51 10.70
N LYS A 49 -11.43 -0.50 9.48
CA LYS A 49 -10.93 -1.30 8.36
C LYS A 49 -9.76 -0.58 7.71
N VAL A 50 -8.67 -1.30 7.45
CA VAL A 50 -7.47 -0.74 6.83
C VAL A 50 -7.29 -1.31 5.43
N ILE A 51 -7.19 -0.42 4.45
CA ILE A 51 -6.72 -0.74 3.10
C ILE A 51 -5.37 -0.08 2.91
N GLY A 52 -4.36 -0.89 2.63
CA GLY A 52 -3.01 -0.43 2.36
C GLY A 52 -2.68 -0.33 0.87
N PHE A 53 -1.53 0.23 0.58
CA PHE A 53 -0.99 0.36 -0.77
C PHE A 53 0.44 -0.16 -0.79
N ASP A 54 0.77 -1.02 -1.75
CA ASP A 54 1.94 -1.86 -1.90
C ASP A 54 1.81 -3.24 -1.21
N ALA A 55 2.90 -4.02 -1.11
CA ALA A 55 2.91 -5.36 -0.55
C ALA A 55 4.33 -5.78 -0.14
N ASN A 56 4.93 -5.06 0.79
CA ASN A 56 6.16 -5.50 1.43
C ASN A 56 5.89 -6.63 2.44
N ASP A 57 6.93 -7.21 3.01
CA ASP A 57 6.80 -8.37 3.90
C ASP A 57 5.96 -8.06 5.15
N ASP A 58 6.11 -6.87 5.72
CA ASP A 58 5.38 -6.44 6.91
C ASP A 58 3.89 -6.27 6.60
N GLU A 59 3.56 -5.62 5.46
CA GLU A 59 2.18 -5.44 5.00
C GLU A 59 1.49 -6.78 4.72
N ILE A 60 2.23 -7.72 4.09
CA ILE A 60 1.72 -9.07 3.84
C ILE A 60 1.50 -9.82 5.16
N GLN A 61 2.37 -9.62 6.15
CA GLN A 61 2.20 -10.22 7.47
C GLN A 61 0.99 -9.61 8.19
N ASP A 62 0.84 -8.29 8.17
CA ASP A 62 -0.32 -7.59 8.75
C ASP A 62 -1.64 -8.01 8.07
N LEU A 63 -1.63 -8.27 6.76
CA LEU A 63 -2.77 -8.84 6.06
C LEU A 63 -3.07 -10.26 6.56
N LYS A 64 -2.06 -11.13 6.74
CA LYS A 64 -2.22 -12.49 7.28
C LYS A 64 -2.77 -12.46 8.71
N ASP A 65 -2.30 -11.54 9.54
CA ASP A 65 -2.71 -11.39 10.94
C ASP A 65 -4.09 -10.73 11.08
N GLY A 66 -4.54 -10.03 10.03
CA GLY A 66 -5.85 -9.36 9.99
C GLY A 66 -5.83 -7.96 10.58
N LYS A 67 -4.68 -7.36 10.69
CA LYS A 67 -4.48 -5.95 11.01
C LYS A 67 -4.82 -5.06 9.81
N VAL A 68 -4.59 -5.58 8.59
CA VAL A 68 -4.97 -4.97 7.32
C VAL A 68 -6.01 -5.83 6.63
N ASP A 69 -7.05 -5.23 6.06
CA ASP A 69 -8.16 -5.93 5.41
C ASP A 69 -7.90 -6.19 3.91
N GLY A 70 -7.08 -5.36 3.28
CA GLY A 70 -6.69 -5.52 1.89
C GLY A 70 -5.52 -4.61 1.51
N LEU A 71 -4.82 -5.00 0.44
CA LEU A 71 -3.70 -4.26 -0.14
C LEU A 71 -3.96 -3.99 -1.61
N ILE A 72 -3.67 -2.79 -2.06
CA ILE A 72 -3.65 -2.43 -3.48
C ILE A 72 -2.22 -2.59 -3.97
N VAL A 73 -1.96 -3.64 -4.71
CA VAL A 73 -0.61 -4.01 -5.18
C VAL A 73 -0.45 -3.56 -6.63
N GLN A 74 0.58 -2.77 -6.88
CA GLN A 74 0.96 -2.33 -8.23
C GLN A 74 1.57 -3.48 -9.03
N ASN A 75 1.80 -3.26 -10.32
CA ASN A 75 2.50 -4.18 -11.21
C ASN A 75 3.90 -3.63 -11.58
N PRO A 76 4.92 -3.77 -10.73
CA PRO A 76 6.24 -3.20 -10.99
C PRO A 76 6.99 -3.88 -12.13
N PHE A 77 6.72 -5.17 -12.38
CA PHE A 77 7.25 -5.81 -13.58
C PHE A 77 6.73 -5.10 -14.85
N GLY A 78 5.41 -4.88 -14.93
CA GLY A 78 4.79 -4.14 -16.04
C GLY A 78 5.30 -2.70 -16.14
N MET A 79 5.49 -2.03 -15.00
CA MET A 79 6.05 -0.67 -14.94
C MET A 79 7.49 -0.64 -15.49
N GLY A 80 8.34 -1.54 -15.03
CA GLY A 80 9.73 -1.65 -15.51
C GLY A 80 9.80 -1.99 -17.00
N TYR A 81 9.03 -2.96 -17.44
CA TYR A 81 8.95 -3.35 -18.85
C TYR A 81 8.50 -2.18 -19.73
N ALA A 82 7.42 -1.52 -19.39
CA ALA A 82 6.89 -0.37 -20.14
C ALA A 82 7.91 0.78 -20.19
N THR A 83 8.63 1.03 -19.10
CA THR A 83 9.67 2.06 -19.03
C THR A 83 10.82 1.76 -20.00
N VAL A 84 11.31 0.53 -20.04
CA VAL A 84 12.40 0.13 -20.96
C VAL A 84 11.94 0.24 -22.42
N VAL A 85 10.72 -0.22 -22.71
CA VAL A 85 10.16 -0.09 -24.08
C VAL A 85 10.03 1.38 -24.48
N ALA A 86 9.51 2.23 -23.59
CA ALA A 86 9.38 3.66 -23.86
C ALA A 86 10.75 4.33 -24.08
N ALA A 87 11.75 4.00 -23.29
CA ALA A 87 13.12 4.52 -23.47
C ALA A 87 13.73 4.09 -24.80
N ALA A 88 13.59 2.81 -25.19
CA ALA A 88 14.06 2.30 -26.48
C ALA A 88 13.37 3.01 -27.66
N ARG A 89 12.04 3.19 -27.59
CA ARG A 89 11.28 3.92 -28.61
C ARG A 89 11.73 5.38 -28.72
N ALA A 90 11.95 6.04 -27.58
CA ALA A 90 12.45 7.42 -27.57
C ALA A 90 13.84 7.55 -28.21
N SER A 91 14.76 6.62 -27.95
CA SER A 91 16.10 6.60 -28.54
C SER A 91 16.10 6.41 -30.08
N LEU A 92 15.03 5.77 -30.59
CA LEU A 92 14.84 5.56 -32.04
C LEU A 92 13.95 6.65 -32.69
N ASN A 93 13.62 7.72 -31.94
CA ASN A 93 12.69 8.78 -32.37
C ASN A 93 11.33 8.26 -32.78
N LEU A 94 10.88 7.15 -32.19
CA LEU A 94 9.53 6.62 -32.29
C LEU A 94 8.62 7.25 -31.24
N GLY A 95 7.38 7.50 -31.59
CA GLY A 95 6.39 8.05 -30.65
C GLY A 95 6.13 7.10 -29.46
N ASN A 96 5.80 7.67 -28.32
CA ASN A 96 5.36 6.96 -27.13
C ASN A 96 3.95 7.36 -26.73
N GLU A 97 3.25 6.49 -26.00
CA GLU A 97 2.04 6.87 -25.29
C GLU A 97 2.40 7.81 -24.13
N ALA A 98 1.56 8.83 -23.93
CA ALA A 98 1.75 9.79 -22.83
C ALA A 98 1.51 9.15 -21.45
N VAL A 99 0.64 8.14 -21.39
CA VAL A 99 0.29 7.41 -20.17
C VAL A 99 0.17 5.93 -20.49
N VAL A 100 0.86 5.09 -19.73
CA VAL A 100 0.75 3.63 -19.81
C VAL A 100 0.12 3.11 -18.53
N ASN A 101 -1.07 2.52 -18.62
CA ASN A 101 -1.71 1.87 -17.47
C ASN A 101 -1.10 0.47 -17.28
N THR A 102 -0.38 0.26 -16.18
CA THR A 102 0.26 -1.01 -15.85
C THR A 102 -0.61 -1.91 -14.95
N GLY A 103 -1.79 -1.42 -14.55
CA GLY A 103 -2.73 -2.15 -13.72
C GLY A 103 -2.36 -2.22 -12.23
N TYR A 104 -3.28 -2.78 -11.47
CA TYR A 104 -3.12 -3.08 -10.04
C TYR A 104 -3.95 -4.31 -9.68
N THR A 105 -3.64 -4.92 -8.53
CA THR A 105 -4.41 -6.06 -8.00
C THR A 105 -4.82 -5.77 -6.56
N CYS A 106 -6.09 -6.01 -6.25
CA CYS A 106 -6.57 -5.96 -4.86
C CYS A 106 -6.30 -7.31 -4.19
N VAL A 107 -5.43 -7.31 -3.19
CA VAL A 107 -5.03 -8.50 -2.44
C VAL A 107 -5.71 -8.51 -1.08
N THR A 108 -6.29 -9.63 -0.73
CA THR A 108 -6.98 -9.88 0.54
C THR A 108 -6.56 -11.24 1.09
N LYS A 109 -6.91 -11.57 2.33
CA LYS A 109 -6.70 -12.93 2.86
C LYS A 109 -7.29 -14.04 1.98
N LYS A 110 -8.38 -13.75 1.26
CA LYS A 110 -9.10 -14.74 0.45
C LYS A 110 -8.31 -15.16 -0.80
N ASN A 111 -7.62 -14.20 -1.43
CA ASN A 111 -6.89 -14.44 -2.68
C ASN A 111 -5.37 -14.44 -2.52
N LEU A 112 -4.84 -14.15 -1.33
CA LEU A 112 -3.40 -14.07 -1.07
C LEU A 112 -2.63 -15.30 -1.57
N LYS A 113 -3.22 -16.49 -1.48
CA LYS A 113 -2.57 -17.76 -1.85
C LYS A 113 -2.82 -18.19 -3.29
N THR A 114 -3.51 -17.42 -4.10
CA THR A 114 -3.73 -17.77 -5.52
C THR A 114 -2.45 -17.56 -6.32
N ASP A 115 -2.23 -18.40 -7.35
CA ASP A 115 -1.06 -18.30 -8.23
C ASP A 115 -0.94 -16.93 -8.91
N GLU A 116 -2.07 -16.29 -9.20
CA GLU A 116 -2.13 -14.98 -9.80
C GLU A 116 -1.54 -13.92 -8.86
N VAL A 117 -1.97 -13.91 -7.59
CA VAL A 117 -1.46 -12.98 -6.57
C VAL A 117 -0.01 -13.28 -6.25
N GLN A 118 0.37 -14.55 -6.07
CA GLN A 118 1.75 -14.92 -5.75
C GLN A 118 2.77 -14.48 -6.81
N LYS A 119 2.36 -14.36 -8.08
CA LYS A 119 3.25 -13.89 -9.16
C LYS A 119 3.56 -12.39 -9.10
N ILE A 120 2.74 -11.60 -8.44
CA ILE A 120 2.91 -10.14 -8.33
C ILE A 120 3.51 -9.71 -7.00
N LEU A 121 3.53 -10.59 -6.00
CA LEU A 121 4.16 -10.31 -4.71
C LEU A 121 5.68 -10.41 -4.84
N TYR A 122 6.41 -9.45 -4.27
CA TYR A 122 7.88 -9.35 -4.38
C TYR A 122 8.62 -10.19 -3.35
N SER A 123 7.96 -10.53 -2.24
CA SER A 123 8.53 -11.40 -1.22
C SER A 123 8.45 -12.85 -1.67
N LYS A 124 9.59 -13.50 -1.67
CA LYS A 124 9.70 -14.95 -1.85
C LYS A 124 9.81 -15.64 -0.50
#